data_c9cdf51e8fb13c8659f7f9bd3676838f
#
_entry.id   c9cdf51e8fb13c8659f7f9bd3676838f
#
_cell.length_a   1.000
_cell.length_b   1.000
_cell.length_c   1.000
_cell.angle_alpha   90.00
_cell.angle_beta   90.00
_cell.angle_gamma   90.00
#
_symmetry.space_group_name_H-M   'P 1'
#
loop_
_entity.id
_entity.type
_entity.pdbx_description
1 polymer ?
#
loop_
_entity_poly.entity_id
_entity_poly.type
_entity_poly.pdbx_seq_one_letter_code
_entity_poly.pdbx_strand_id
1 'polypeptide(L)'
;VGDWWFDADGNLEIRVSLMGDTRHEFLIGIHEAIEAVLCQANGVKEVDVTAFDEEYERKRAFDNKEEPGNDPSAPYFHEHQIATQCEKIISDALKVDWSEYDKAVTDLI
;
A
#
# COMPACT_ATOMS: atom_id res chain seq x y z
N VAL A 1 2.02 -5.27 -4.91
CA VAL A 1 2.75 -5.84 -3.77
C VAL A 1 1.79 -6.18 -2.64
N GLY A 2 0.93 -5.27 -2.27
CA GLY A 2 -0.15 -5.47 -1.31
C GLY A 2 -1.47 -4.92 -1.83
N ASP A 3 -2.55 -5.38 -1.23
CA ASP A 3 -3.91 -4.95 -1.56
C ASP A 3 -4.82 -5.13 -0.36
N TRP A 4 -5.91 -4.36 -0.31
CA TRP A 4 -6.92 -4.49 0.72
C TRP A 4 -8.32 -4.32 0.14
N TRP A 5 -9.29 -4.96 0.76
CA TRP A 5 -10.71 -4.78 0.46
C TRP A 5 -11.56 -5.21 1.65
N PHE A 6 -12.81 -4.81 1.65
CA PHE A 6 -13.80 -5.30 2.61
C PHE A 6 -14.71 -6.28 1.89
N ASP A 7 -14.93 -7.46 2.48
CA ASP A 7 -15.81 -8.47 1.90
C ASP A 7 -17.29 -8.11 2.10
N ALA A 8 -18.18 -8.95 1.60
CA ALA A 8 -19.63 -8.72 1.68
C ALA A 8 -20.15 -8.64 3.12
N ASP A 9 -19.44 -9.24 4.08
CA ASP A 9 -19.78 -9.23 5.51
C ASP A 9 -19.13 -8.08 6.27
N GLY A 10 -18.36 -7.23 5.58
CA GLY A 10 -17.66 -6.12 6.17
C GLY A 10 -16.32 -6.47 6.81
N ASN A 11 -15.79 -7.65 6.58
CA ASN A 11 -14.48 -8.05 7.09
C ASN A 11 -13.37 -7.50 6.20
N LEU A 12 -12.33 -6.97 6.84
CA LEU A 12 -11.15 -6.50 6.12
C LEU A 12 -10.31 -7.69 5.66
N GLU A 13 -10.03 -7.73 4.38
CA GLU A 13 -9.14 -8.70 3.75
C GLU A 13 -7.89 -7.98 3.27
N ILE A 14 -6.73 -8.58 3.51
CA ILE A 14 -5.44 -8.03 3.09
C ILE A 14 -4.67 -9.12 2.36
N ARG A 15 -4.13 -8.77 1.19
CA ARG A 15 -3.26 -9.65 0.42
C ARG A 15 -1.87 -9.05 0.37
N VAL A 16 -0.86 -9.89 0.61
CA VAL A 16 0.55 -9.48 0.60
C VAL A 16 1.31 -10.44 -0.32
N SER A 17 2.14 -9.89 -1.19
CA SER A 17 3.03 -10.67 -2.03
C SER A 17 4.05 -11.43 -1.19
N LEU A 18 4.38 -12.64 -1.60
CA LEU A 18 5.50 -13.37 -1.01
C LEU A 18 6.80 -12.65 -1.36
N MET A 19 7.61 -12.36 -0.34
CA MET A 19 8.84 -11.59 -0.51
C MET A 19 10.09 -12.33 0.01
N GLY A 20 9.91 -13.50 0.64
CA GLY A 20 11.01 -14.26 1.21
C GLY A 20 11.58 -13.68 2.50
N ASP A 21 11.01 -12.60 3.03
CA ASP A 21 11.38 -11.98 4.29
C ASP A 21 10.10 -11.62 5.04
N THR A 22 9.89 -12.28 6.18
CA THR A 22 8.68 -12.09 6.98
C THR A 22 8.51 -10.64 7.45
N ARG A 23 9.61 -9.94 7.72
CA ARG A 23 9.55 -8.54 8.17
C ARG A 23 9.06 -7.64 7.04
N HIS A 24 9.51 -7.88 5.81
CA HIS A 24 9.05 -7.14 4.63
C HIS A 24 7.56 -7.38 4.39
N GLU A 25 7.12 -8.63 4.45
CA GLU A 25 5.71 -9.00 4.29
C GLU A 25 4.83 -8.35 5.36
N PHE A 26 5.33 -8.33 6.60
CA PHE A 26 4.64 -7.67 7.71
C PHE A 26 4.48 -6.16 7.48
N LEU A 27 5.52 -5.50 7.00
CA LEU A 27 5.47 -4.07 6.69
C LEU A 27 4.44 -3.74 5.61
N ILE A 28 4.36 -4.54 4.57
CA ILE A 28 3.31 -4.41 3.55
C ILE A 28 1.93 -4.60 4.18
N GLY A 29 1.77 -5.64 4.99
CA GLY A 29 0.49 -5.94 5.66
C GLY A 29 0.04 -4.80 6.57
N ILE A 30 0.94 -4.21 7.34
CA ILE A 30 0.64 -3.05 8.20
C ILE A 30 0.22 -1.85 7.34
N HIS A 31 0.94 -1.57 6.28
CA HIS A 31 0.61 -0.46 5.37
C HIS A 31 -0.82 -0.63 4.85
N GLU A 32 -1.14 -1.80 4.32
CA GLU A 32 -2.46 -2.07 3.77
C GLU A 32 -3.56 -1.96 4.83
N ALA A 33 -3.32 -2.48 6.04
CA ALA A 33 -4.29 -2.41 7.13
C ALA A 33 -4.58 -0.97 7.56
N ILE A 34 -3.54 -0.16 7.72
CA ILE A 34 -3.66 1.24 8.11
C ILE A 34 -4.38 2.04 7.03
N GLU A 35 -3.96 1.89 5.79
CA GLU A 35 -4.58 2.56 4.64
C GLU A 35 -6.06 2.22 4.54
N ALA A 36 -6.43 0.94 4.65
CA ALA A 36 -7.81 0.48 4.57
C ALA A 36 -8.69 1.10 5.65
N VAL A 37 -8.25 1.07 6.89
CA VAL A 37 -9.03 1.59 8.03
C VAL A 37 -9.13 3.11 7.96
N LEU A 38 -8.07 3.80 7.59
CA LEU A 38 -8.11 5.25 7.39
C LEU A 38 -9.03 5.65 6.25
N CYS A 39 -9.00 4.93 5.13
CA CYS A 39 -9.91 5.19 4.02
C CYS A 39 -11.36 5.01 4.45
N GLN A 40 -11.67 3.92 5.15
CA GLN A 40 -13.03 3.67 5.64
C GLN A 40 -13.48 4.78 6.60
N ALA A 41 -12.63 5.15 7.56
CA ALA A 41 -12.96 6.17 8.56
C ALA A 41 -13.13 7.56 7.93
N ASN A 42 -12.38 7.87 6.88
CA ASN A 42 -12.38 9.18 6.23
C ASN A 42 -13.37 9.27 5.05
N GLY A 43 -14.15 8.22 4.81
CA GLY A 43 -15.17 8.23 3.76
C GLY A 43 -14.59 8.09 2.34
N VAL A 44 -13.35 7.63 2.20
CA VAL A 44 -12.75 7.30 0.91
C VAL A 44 -13.32 5.96 0.46
N LYS A 45 -14.00 5.94 -0.67
CA LYS A 45 -14.69 4.74 -1.14
C LYS A 45 -13.74 3.79 -1.84
N GLU A 46 -13.85 2.50 -1.52
CA GLU A 46 -13.06 1.45 -2.13
C GLU A 46 -13.20 1.45 -3.66
N VAL A 47 -14.40 1.68 -4.18
CA VAL A 47 -14.64 1.75 -5.63
C VAL A 47 -13.82 2.86 -6.29
N ASP A 48 -13.63 3.99 -5.62
CA ASP A 48 -12.85 5.11 -6.14
C ASP A 48 -11.34 4.79 -6.10
N VAL A 49 -10.88 4.11 -5.04
CA VAL A 49 -9.50 3.63 -4.93
C VAL A 49 -9.18 2.65 -6.06
N THR A 50 -10.04 1.66 -6.26
CA THR A 50 -9.88 0.64 -7.30
C THR A 50 -9.86 1.29 -8.68
N ALA A 51 -10.79 2.19 -8.96
CA ALA A 51 -10.86 2.88 -10.25
C ALA A 51 -9.60 3.69 -10.52
N PHE A 52 -9.09 4.40 -9.51
CA PHE A 52 -7.85 5.17 -9.66
C PHE A 52 -6.67 4.27 -9.94
N ASP A 53 -6.52 3.18 -9.18
CA ASP A 53 -5.40 2.25 -9.32
C ASP A 53 -5.40 1.57 -10.70
N GLU A 54 -6.57 1.15 -11.17
CA GLU A 54 -6.70 0.54 -12.50
C GLU A 54 -6.31 1.53 -13.60
N GLU A 55 -6.76 2.77 -13.52
CA GLU A 55 -6.42 3.81 -14.47
C GLU A 55 -4.92 4.14 -14.42
N TYR A 56 -4.34 4.22 -13.23
CA TYR A 56 -2.91 4.45 -13.05
C TYR A 56 -2.10 3.35 -13.71
N GLU A 57 -2.45 2.08 -13.48
CA GLU A 57 -1.76 0.95 -14.08
C GLU A 57 -1.89 0.95 -15.61
N ARG A 58 -3.05 1.29 -16.14
CA ARG A 58 -3.29 1.38 -17.58
C ARG A 58 -2.41 2.43 -18.24
N LYS A 59 -2.10 3.52 -17.52
CA LYS A 59 -1.28 4.65 -18.02
C LYS A 59 0.18 4.57 -17.60
N ARG A 60 0.55 3.56 -16.83
CA ARG A 60 1.91 3.43 -16.30
C ARG A 60 2.93 3.40 -17.43
N ALA A 61 3.93 4.29 -17.36
CA ALA A 61 5.06 4.27 -18.27
C ALA A 61 5.95 3.05 -17.97
N PHE A 62 6.63 2.54 -18.97
CA PHE A 62 7.47 1.34 -18.88
C PHE A 62 8.48 1.38 -17.72
N ASP A 63 9.07 2.54 -17.48
CA ASP A 63 10.10 2.73 -16.45
C ASP A 63 9.57 3.30 -15.14
N ASN A 64 8.27 3.55 -15.03
CA ASN A 64 7.65 4.07 -13.82
C ASN A 64 7.41 2.95 -12.82
N LYS A 65 8.07 3.01 -11.64
CA LYS A 65 7.93 2.06 -10.54
C LYS A 65 7.23 2.66 -9.33
N GLU A 66 6.62 3.84 -9.48
CA GLU A 66 5.91 4.49 -8.39
C GLU A 66 4.59 3.79 -8.05
N GLU A 67 4.22 3.83 -6.78
CA GLU A 67 2.92 3.36 -6.33
C GLU A 67 1.83 4.39 -6.65
N PRO A 68 0.63 3.95 -7.04
CA PRO A 68 -0.47 4.87 -7.33
C PRO A 68 -0.79 5.83 -6.19
N GLY A 69 -0.71 5.37 -4.94
CA GLY A 69 -0.99 6.18 -3.75
C GLY A 69 -0.04 7.36 -3.54
N ASN A 70 1.12 7.36 -4.20
CA ASN A 70 2.07 8.47 -4.15
C ASN A 70 1.70 9.61 -5.10
N ASP A 71 0.72 9.40 -5.97
CA ASP A 71 0.23 10.45 -6.85
C ASP A 71 -0.68 11.39 -6.04
N PRO A 72 -0.39 12.72 -6.02
CA PRO A 72 -1.23 13.67 -5.27
C PRO A 72 -2.69 13.70 -5.70
N SER A 73 -3.03 13.20 -6.89
CA SER A 73 -4.42 13.12 -7.35
C SER A 73 -5.15 11.86 -6.90
N ALA A 74 -4.45 10.92 -6.24
CA ALA A 74 -5.09 9.71 -5.73
C ALA A 74 -6.11 10.06 -4.64
N PRO A 75 -7.32 9.46 -4.67
CA PRO A 75 -8.34 9.75 -3.66
C PRO A 75 -7.92 9.36 -2.24
N TYR A 76 -6.91 8.50 -2.11
CA TYR A 76 -6.37 8.02 -0.83
C TYR A 76 -4.93 8.51 -0.59
N PHE A 77 -4.51 9.60 -1.23
CA PHE A 77 -3.14 10.10 -1.12
C PHE A 77 -2.71 10.33 0.34
N HIS A 78 -3.54 11.01 1.13
CA HIS A 78 -3.22 11.32 2.54
C HIS A 78 -3.14 10.05 3.39
N GLU A 79 -4.07 9.14 3.21
CA GLU A 79 -4.11 7.86 3.91
C GLU A 79 -2.88 7.02 3.58
N HIS A 80 -2.49 7.02 2.32
CA HIS A 80 -1.28 6.32 1.86
C HIS A 80 -0.02 6.93 2.49
N GLN A 81 0.08 8.26 2.57
CA GLN A 81 1.23 8.92 3.18
C GLN A 81 1.37 8.59 4.67
N ILE A 82 0.26 8.57 5.40
CA ILE A 82 0.26 8.20 6.83
C ILE A 82 0.68 6.74 6.98
N ALA A 83 0.14 5.85 6.17
CA ALA A 83 0.51 4.43 6.19
C ALA A 83 2.00 4.24 5.94
N THR A 84 2.58 4.98 4.99
CA THR A 84 4.01 4.94 4.69
C THR A 84 4.85 5.43 5.87
N GLN A 85 4.43 6.49 6.57
CA GLN A 85 5.13 6.98 7.76
C GLN A 85 5.12 5.94 8.88
N CYS A 86 4.00 5.26 9.10
CA CYS A 86 3.89 4.18 10.06
C CYS A 86 4.79 3.00 9.68
N GLU A 87 4.83 2.65 8.42
CA GLU A 87 5.75 1.63 7.90
C GLU A 87 7.20 1.94 8.27
N LYS A 88 7.63 3.19 8.06
CA LYS A 88 9.01 3.62 8.37
C LYS A 88 9.33 3.47 9.85
N ILE A 89 8.41 3.87 10.72
CA ILE A 89 8.58 3.74 12.18
C ILE A 89 8.75 2.27 12.56
N ILE A 90 7.91 1.40 12.02
CA ILE A 90 7.94 -0.03 12.33
C ILE A 90 9.19 -0.69 11.72
N SER A 91 9.61 -0.26 10.52
CA SER A 91 10.82 -0.79 9.90
C SER A 91 12.06 -0.53 10.76
N ASP A 92 12.14 0.65 11.38
CA ASP A 92 13.22 0.98 12.33
C ASP A 92 13.20 0.05 13.54
N ALA A 93 12.02 -0.19 14.10
CA ALA A 93 11.85 -1.11 15.24
C ALA A 93 12.23 -2.54 14.88
N LEU A 94 11.98 -2.97 13.65
CA LEU A 94 12.32 -4.29 13.15
C LEU A 94 13.78 -4.40 12.69
N LYS A 95 14.53 -3.29 12.72
CA LYS A 95 15.90 -3.19 12.20
C LYS A 95 15.99 -3.58 10.73
N VAL A 96 14.99 -3.18 9.97
CA VAL A 96 14.94 -3.35 8.51
C VAL A 96 15.57 -2.11 7.87
N ASP A 97 16.49 -2.32 6.94
CA ASP A 97 17.04 -1.24 6.13
C ASP A 97 15.96 -0.79 5.14
N TRP A 98 15.56 0.49 5.23
CA TRP A 98 14.48 1.01 4.38
C TRP A 98 14.82 0.94 2.89
N SER A 99 16.09 1.21 2.52
CA SER A 99 16.50 1.17 1.12
C SER A 99 16.39 -0.25 0.53
N GLU A 100 16.78 -1.26 1.30
CA GLU A 100 16.63 -2.66 0.88
C GLU A 100 15.17 -3.06 0.74
N TYR A 101 14.35 -2.65 1.70
CA TYR A 101 12.92 -2.92 1.68
C TYR A 101 12.24 -2.22 0.50
N ASP A 102 12.51 -0.95 0.30
CA ASP A 102 11.96 -0.16 -0.81
C ASP A 102 12.35 -0.78 -2.16
N LYS A 103 13.59 -1.22 -2.29
CA LYS A 103 14.05 -1.92 -3.50
C LYS A 103 13.28 -3.23 -3.70
N ALA A 104 13.08 -4.01 -2.64
CA ALA A 104 12.34 -5.27 -2.73
C ALA A 104 10.88 -5.03 -3.18
N VAL A 105 10.27 -3.95 -2.71
CA VAL A 105 8.92 -3.54 -3.14
C VAL A 105 8.92 -3.12 -4.61
N THR A 106 9.82 -2.25 -5.00
CA THR A 106 9.87 -1.74 -6.39
C THR A 106 10.20 -2.84 -7.39
N ASP A 107 10.99 -3.85 -7.00
CA ASP A 107 11.31 -4.99 -7.86
C ASP A 107 10.06 -5.84 -8.17
N LEU A 108 8.98 -5.72 -7.39
CA LEU A 108 7.73 -6.43 -7.61
C LEU A 108 6.72 -5.62 -8.44
N ILE A 109 7.00 -4.38 -8.74
CA ILE A 109 6.13 -3.51 -9.53
C ILE A 109 6.35 -3.71 -11.04
#